data_8ba3a0b6daf45e4f86d590e18dc8b601
#
_entry.id   8ba3a0b6daf45e4f86d590e18dc8b601
#
_cell.length_a   1.000
_cell.length_b   1.000
_cell.length_c   1.000
_cell.angle_alpha   90.00
_cell.angle_beta   90.00
_cell.angle_gamma   90.00
#
_symmetry.space_group_name_H-M   'P 1'
#
loop_
_entity.id
_entity.type
_entity.pdbx_description
1 polymer ?
#
loop_
_entity_poly.entity_id
_entity_poly.type
_entity_poly.pdbx_seq_one_letter_code
_entity_poly.pdbx_strand_id
1 'polypeptide(L)'
;MKSYTHFTLKEQICLEEMRKLGKKVTEIAEILGRSKSTISRELKRNSNKQGEYNSWGAYSKAIARRKACVRKARIQPRTELYRFINEKLKKFWSPEAIARCWNNTNPEKRISFTTIYRAIRNGAFIGITPKSHLRRRGKKKYAHRSKFNTIQPEHTIHERPECIEKRERFGDWEGDTVCGGRGKGGLLTLVDRKSRFLIAVLLPNFNSETVRIAMLKALRKLNPQSITLDNGAEFAKFREFEQQLNTIVYFADPHSPWQRPTNESTNDQLRFWFPKGFDFRSVTQKEVDRAVAFINNRPRKCLGDKTPYEVFCCT
;
A
#
# COMPACT_ATOMS: atom_id res chain seq x y z
N MET A 1 -11.21 32.79 20.29
CA MET A 1 -11.62 31.79 21.30
C MET A 1 -10.39 31.31 22.05
N LYS A 2 -10.30 31.43 23.38
CA LYS A 2 -9.17 30.89 24.17
C LYS A 2 -9.27 29.35 24.14
N SER A 3 -8.25 28.67 23.63
CA SER A 3 -8.14 27.24 23.63
C SER A 3 -8.20 26.69 25.07
N TYR A 4 -9.05 25.68 25.32
CA TYR A 4 -9.12 25.02 26.62
C TYR A 4 -7.82 24.25 26.87
N THR A 5 -7.14 24.55 27.96
CA THR A 5 -5.93 23.85 28.40
C THR A 5 -6.17 23.13 29.73
N HIS A 6 -5.76 21.84 29.77
CA HIS A 6 -5.84 21.06 31.02
C HIS A 6 -4.86 21.59 32.07
N PHE A 7 -5.14 21.32 33.34
CA PHE A 7 -4.19 21.53 34.42
C PHE A 7 -2.91 20.73 34.18
N THR A 8 -1.78 21.38 34.31
CA THR A 8 -0.45 20.77 34.35
C THR A 8 -0.13 20.29 35.76
N LEU A 9 0.81 19.34 35.92
CA LEU A 9 1.29 18.90 37.23
C LEU A 9 1.84 20.11 38.04
N LYS A 10 2.55 21.03 37.37
CA LYS A 10 3.10 22.22 37.99
C LYS A 10 2.01 23.13 38.60
N GLU A 11 0.91 23.34 37.85
CA GLU A 11 -0.24 24.12 38.36
C GLU A 11 -0.95 23.37 39.49
N GLN A 12 -0.99 22.05 39.47
CA GLN A 12 -1.60 21.25 40.54
C GLN A 12 -0.78 21.29 41.84
N ILE A 13 0.56 21.26 41.74
CA ILE A 13 1.46 21.43 42.89
C ILE A 13 1.26 22.84 43.49
N CYS A 14 1.25 23.87 42.65
CA CYS A 14 1.04 25.24 43.10
C CYS A 14 -0.33 25.41 43.78
N LEU A 15 -1.39 24.81 43.26
CA LEU A 15 -2.72 24.79 43.84
C LEU A 15 -2.73 24.12 45.24
N GLU A 16 -2.02 23.02 45.41
CA GLU A 16 -1.89 22.34 46.71
C GLU A 16 -1.21 23.24 47.76
N GLU A 17 -0.07 23.82 47.41
CA GLU A 17 0.68 24.72 48.33
C GLU A 17 -0.13 25.94 48.72
N MET A 18 -0.84 26.58 47.76
CA MET A 18 -1.70 27.73 48.07
C MET A 18 -2.87 27.34 48.98
N ARG A 19 -3.43 26.14 48.84
CA ARG A 19 -4.47 25.62 49.74
C ARG A 19 -3.94 25.39 51.11
N LYS A 20 -2.72 24.82 51.29
CA LYS A 20 -2.06 24.69 52.58
C LYS A 20 -1.82 26.03 53.28
N LEU A 21 -1.52 27.07 52.51
CA LEU A 21 -1.37 28.44 53.00
C LEU A 21 -2.71 29.15 53.26
N GLY A 22 -3.86 28.46 53.16
CA GLY A 22 -5.17 29.02 53.47
C GLY A 22 -5.72 30.00 52.43
N LYS A 23 -5.11 30.12 51.25
CA LYS A 23 -5.55 31.05 50.20
C LYS A 23 -6.96 30.75 49.72
N LYS A 24 -7.76 31.80 49.45
CA LYS A 24 -9.09 31.69 48.87
C LYS A 24 -9.03 31.29 47.40
N VAL A 25 -10.07 30.61 46.89
CA VAL A 25 -10.15 30.14 45.49
C VAL A 25 -10.04 31.29 44.49
N THR A 26 -10.47 32.51 44.85
CA THR A 26 -10.33 33.71 44.03
C THR A 26 -8.88 34.13 43.87
N GLU A 27 -8.11 34.20 44.94
CA GLU A 27 -6.69 34.54 44.92
C GLU A 27 -5.86 33.50 44.15
N ILE A 28 -6.17 32.23 44.34
CA ILE A 28 -5.52 31.14 43.62
C ILE A 28 -5.80 31.25 42.12
N ALA A 29 -7.02 31.61 41.73
CA ALA A 29 -7.41 31.78 40.34
C ALA A 29 -6.63 32.91 39.65
N GLU A 30 -6.41 34.03 40.34
CA GLU A 30 -5.60 35.14 39.86
C GLU A 30 -4.13 34.74 39.68
N ILE A 31 -3.54 34.11 40.67
CA ILE A 31 -2.13 33.70 40.66
C ILE A 31 -1.87 32.67 39.53
N LEU A 32 -2.78 31.71 39.31
CA LEU A 32 -2.65 30.70 38.27
C LEU A 32 -3.14 31.18 36.87
N GLY A 33 -3.66 32.40 36.76
CA GLY A 33 -4.22 32.94 35.51
C GLY A 33 -5.38 32.06 34.96
N ARG A 34 -6.14 31.42 35.86
CA ARG A 34 -7.27 30.55 35.54
C ARG A 34 -8.59 31.14 36.07
N SER A 35 -9.71 30.74 35.47
CA SER A 35 -10.99 31.15 36.03
C SER A 35 -11.29 30.49 37.38
N LYS A 36 -11.97 31.22 38.28
CA LYS A 36 -12.45 30.68 39.56
C LYS A 36 -13.22 29.37 39.43
N SER A 37 -14.05 29.26 38.37
CA SER A 37 -14.81 28.05 38.09
C SER A 37 -13.91 26.85 37.70
N THR A 38 -12.74 27.12 37.09
CA THR A 38 -11.77 26.06 36.75
C THR A 38 -11.09 25.52 38.01
N ILE A 39 -10.67 26.40 38.91
CA ILE A 39 -10.08 26.01 40.21
C ILE A 39 -11.10 25.24 41.06
N SER A 40 -12.31 25.74 41.20
CA SER A 40 -13.38 25.10 41.96
C SER A 40 -13.70 23.68 41.42
N ARG A 41 -13.78 23.52 40.08
CA ARG A 41 -14.00 22.22 39.45
C ARG A 41 -12.83 21.28 39.68
N GLU A 42 -11.59 21.74 39.62
CA GLU A 42 -10.39 20.93 39.87
C GLU A 42 -10.38 20.41 41.32
N LEU A 43 -10.63 21.29 42.31
CA LEU A 43 -10.73 20.93 43.72
C LEU A 43 -11.87 19.91 43.95
N LYS A 44 -13.11 20.23 43.50
CA LYS A 44 -14.25 19.32 43.64
C LYS A 44 -14.04 17.95 43.07
N ARG A 45 -13.30 17.86 41.96
CA ARG A 45 -13.08 16.61 41.20
C ARG A 45 -11.99 15.72 41.82
N ASN A 46 -11.02 16.31 42.51
CA ASN A 46 -9.78 15.62 42.87
C ASN A 46 -9.48 15.62 44.37
N SER A 47 -10.15 16.44 45.21
CA SER A 47 -10.02 16.33 46.68
C SER A 47 -10.54 14.97 47.20
N ASN A 48 -10.05 14.61 48.38
CA ASN A 48 -10.52 13.40 49.10
C ASN A 48 -11.87 13.73 49.81
N LYS A 49 -12.40 12.73 50.55
CA LYS A 49 -13.66 12.91 51.30
C LYS A 49 -13.56 13.90 52.44
N GLN A 50 -12.35 14.14 52.96
CA GLN A 50 -12.04 15.12 54.01
C GLN A 50 -11.82 16.53 53.42
N GLY A 51 -11.91 16.75 52.10
CA GLY A 51 -11.70 18.03 51.47
C GLY A 51 -10.24 18.37 51.18
N GLU A 52 -9.30 17.50 51.47
CA GLU A 52 -7.87 17.71 51.22
C GLU A 52 -7.54 17.47 49.76
N TYR A 53 -6.72 18.35 49.18
CA TYR A 53 -6.27 18.24 47.79
C TYR A 53 -4.80 17.81 47.74
N ASN A 54 -4.52 16.75 47.01
CA ASN A 54 -3.18 16.24 46.77
C ASN A 54 -2.87 16.28 45.26
N SER A 55 -1.81 16.99 44.87
CA SER A 55 -1.43 17.26 43.47
C SER A 55 -1.09 15.98 42.71
N TRP A 56 -0.33 15.05 43.31
CA TRP A 56 0.03 13.79 42.65
C TRP A 56 -1.18 12.89 42.46
N GLY A 57 -2.07 12.84 43.47
CA GLY A 57 -3.34 12.13 43.38
C GLY A 57 -4.25 12.72 42.30
N ALA A 58 -4.34 14.04 42.20
CA ALA A 58 -5.09 14.75 41.18
C ALA A 58 -4.55 14.48 39.78
N TYR A 59 -3.23 14.51 39.59
CA TYR A 59 -2.55 14.20 38.35
C TYR A 59 -2.77 12.76 37.90
N SER A 60 -2.59 11.80 38.80
CA SER A 60 -2.84 10.39 38.56
C SER A 60 -4.29 10.11 38.15
N LYS A 61 -5.26 10.70 38.86
CA LYS A 61 -6.70 10.63 38.51
C LYS A 61 -6.98 11.28 37.14
N ALA A 62 -6.32 12.39 36.80
CA ALA A 62 -6.47 13.04 35.49
C ALA A 62 -5.94 12.15 34.35
N ILE A 63 -4.78 11.50 34.52
CA ILE A 63 -4.22 10.53 33.57
C ILE A 63 -5.15 9.32 33.41
N ALA A 64 -5.64 8.76 34.52
CA ALA A 64 -6.55 7.62 34.49
C ALA A 64 -7.85 7.94 33.74
N ARG A 65 -8.44 9.11 33.99
CA ARG A 65 -9.63 9.58 33.23
C ARG A 65 -9.35 9.74 31.74
N ARG A 66 -8.21 10.33 31.36
CA ARG A 66 -7.82 10.42 29.93
C ARG A 66 -7.69 9.05 29.30
N LYS A 67 -7.04 8.11 29.97
CA LYS A 67 -6.92 6.72 29.49
C LYS A 67 -8.27 6.03 29.35
N ALA A 68 -9.20 6.27 30.28
CA ALA A 68 -10.55 5.71 30.24
C ALA A 68 -11.40 6.27 29.09
N CYS A 69 -11.18 7.55 28.68
CA CYS A 69 -11.87 8.19 27.57
C CYS A 69 -11.34 7.76 26.19
N VAL A 70 -10.19 7.09 26.12
CA VAL A 70 -9.63 6.61 24.85
C VAL A 70 -10.49 5.46 24.35
N ARG A 71 -11.04 5.60 23.13
CA ARG A 71 -11.78 4.51 22.50
C ARG A 71 -10.89 3.28 22.36
N LYS A 72 -11.40 2.12 22.82
CA LYS A 72 -10.70 0.85 22.66
C LYS A 72 -10.36 0.61 21.18
N ALA A 73 -9.17 0.07 20.92
CA ALA A 73 -8.76 -0.27 19.57
C ALA A 73 -9.78 -1.23 18.95
N ARG A 74 -10.21 -0.95 17.72
CA ARG A 74 -11.23 -1.75 17.02
C ARG A 74 -10.70 -3.14 16.63
N ILE A 75 -9.39 -3.22 16.38
CA ILE A 75 -8.68 -4.48 16.11
C ILE A 75 -8.02 -4.91 17.42
N GLN A 76 -8.56 -5.92 18.06
CA GLN A 76 -8.06 -6.48 19.30
C GLN A 76 -7.52 -7.89 19.08
N PRO A 77 -6.41 -8.28 19.72
CA PRO A 77 -5.89 -9.65 19.67
C PRO A 77 -6.98 -10.68 19.99
N ARG A 78 -6.89 -11.87 19.39
CA ARG A 78 -7.82 -13.00 19.55
C ARG A 78 -9.23 -12.82 18.97
N THR A 79 -9.60 -11.65 18.43
CA THR A 79 -10.88 -11.49 17.73
C THR A 79 -10.84 -12.12 16.35
N GLU A 80 -12.02 -12.46 15.81
CA GLU A 80 -12.17 -12.97 14.43
C GLU A 80 -11.59 -11.97 13.41
N LEU A 81 -11.93 -10.69 13.56
CA LEU A 81 -11.40 -9.60 12.73
C LEU A 81 -9.85 -9.57 12.74
N TYR A 82 -9.23 -9.72 13.92
CA TYR A 82 -7.78 -9.75 14.03
C TYR A 82 -7.19 -10.94 13.27
N ARG A 83 -7.76 -12.15 13.45
CA ARG A 83 -7.29 -13.37 12.78
C ARG A 83 -7.41 -13.24 11.27
N PHE A 84 -8.56 -12.77 10.78
CA PHE A 84 -8.78 -12.52 9.36
C PHE A 84 -7.75 -11.55 8.76
N ILE A 85 -7.59 -10.36 9.38
CA ILE A 85 -6.63 -9.36 8.90
C ILE A 85 -5.21 -9.91 8.93
N ASN A 86 -4.80 -10.58 10.00
CA ASN A 86 -3.45 -11.14 10.14
C ASN A 86 -3.14 -12.20 9.08
N GLU A 87 -4.09 -13.10 8.78
CA GLU A 87 -3.97 -14.11 7.72
C GLU A 87 -3.79 -13.44 6.34
N LYS A 88 -4.63 -12.47 6.01
CA LYS A 88 -4.58 -11.80 4.71
C LYS A 88 -3.34 -10.90 4.56
N LEU A 89 -2.88 -10.27 5.65
CA LEU A 89 -1.60 -9.54 5.65
C LEU A 89 -0.41 -10.47 5.39
N LYS A 90 -0.40 -11.68 5.96
CA LYS A 90 0.63 -12.70 5.67
C LYS A 90 0.62 -13.15 4.20
N LYS A 91 -0.52 -13.07 3.54
CA LYS A 91 -0.67 -13.27 2.08
C LYS A 91 -0.41 -11.99 1.27
N PHE A 92 0.16 -10.95 1.88
CA PHE A 92 0.50 -9.65 1.27
C PHE A 92 -0.69 -8.90 0.63
N TRP A 93 -1.90 -9.13 1.11
CA TRP A 93 -3.05 -8.35 0.68
C TRP A 93 -2.93 -6.90 1.16
N SER A 94 -3.44 -5.95 0.37
CA SER A 94 -3.48 -4.56 0.81
C SER A 94 -4.55 -4.33 1.88
N PRO A 95 -4.32 -3.40 2.81
CA PRO A 95 -5.33 -3.00 3.78
C PRO A 95 -6.68 -2.64 3.15
N GLU A 96 -6.67 -2.06 1.93
CA GLU A 96 -7.89 -1.75 1.18
C GLU A 96 -8.63 -3.01 0.72
N ALA A 97 -7.93 -3.99 0.15
CA ALA A 97 -8.52 -5.26 -0.27
C ALA A 97 -9.08 -6.04 0.94
N ILE A 98 -8.31 -6.06 2.05
CA ILE A 98 -8.74 -6.70 3.30
C ILE A 98 -10.02 -6.05 3.84
N ALA A 99 -10.07 -4.71 3.89
CA ALA A 99 -11.24 -3.99 4.38
C ALA A 99 -12.47 -4.24 3.50
N ARG A 100 -12.31 -4.24 2.16
CA ARG A 100 -13.43 -4.54 1.26
C ARG A 100 -13.95 -5.97 1.46
N CYS A 101 -13.06 -6.94 1.43
CA CYS A 101 -13.42 -8.34 1.59
C CYS A 101 -14.15 -8.58 2.94
N TRP A 102 -13.61 -8.05 4.05
CA TRP A 102 -14.26 -8.14 5.36
C TRP A 102 -15.65 -7.48 5.37
N ASN A 103 -15.76 -6.27 4.81
CA ASN A 103 -16.99 -5.50 4.83
C ASN A 103 -18.09 -6.12 3.97
N ASN A 104 -17.74 -6.84 2.90
CA ASN A 104 -18.70 -7.57 2.07
C ASN A 104 -19.30 -8.77 2.82
N THR A 105 -18.50 -9.45 3.63
CA THR A 105 -18.97 -10.60 4.44
C THR A 105 -19.55 -10.21 5.80
N ASN A 106 -19.24 -9.01 6.30
CA ASN A 106 -19.64 -8.54 7.64
C ASN A 106 -20.19 -7.11 7.60
N PRO A 107 -21.38 -6.86 7.01
CA PRO A 107 -21.92 -5.52 6.82
C PRO A 107 -22.14 -4.76 8.14
N GLU A 108 -22.47 -5.46 9.24
CA GLU A 108 -22.69 -4.87 10.57
C GLU A 108 -21.38 -4.51 11.30
N LYS A 109 -20.26 -5.17 10.96
CA LYS A 109 -18.95 -5.00 11.63
C LYS A 109 -17.91 -4.37 10.71
N ARG A 110 -18.30 -3.38 9.92
CA ARG A 110 -17.45 -2.74 8.92
C ARG A 110 -16.18 -2.13 9.53
N ILE A 111 -15.08 -2.23 8.81
CA ILE A 111 -13.79 -1.62 9.17
C ILE A 111 -13.25 -0.76 8.04
N SER A 112 -12.61 0.37 8.39
CA SER A 112 -11.89 1.21 7.43
C SER A 112 -10.47 0.70 7.21
N PHE A 113 -10.00 0.74 5.97
CA PHE A 113 -8.60 0.43 5.65
C PHE A 113 -7.60 1.33 6.40
N THR A 114 -7.97 2.58 6.71
CA THR A 114 -7.14 3.49 7.50
C THR A 114 -6.92 2.96 8.93
N THR A 115 -7.91 2.26 9.49
CA THR A 115 -7.80 1.59 10.81
C THR A 115 -6.80 0.44 10.73
N ILE A 116 -6.78 -0.34 9.64
CA ILE A 116 -5.81 -1.42 9.43
C ILE A 116 -4.39 -0.83 9.27
N TYR A 117 -4.21 0.23 8.47
CA TYR A 117 -2.92 0.92 8.36
C TYR A 117 -2.41 1.44 9.70
N ARG A 118 -3.30 2.03 10.52
CA ARG A 118 -2.96 2.50 11.87
C ARG A 118 -2.54 1.34 12.77
N ALA A 119 -3.26 0.22 12.74
CA ALA A 119 -2.94 -0.97 13.51
C ALA A 119 -1.55 -1.55 13.14
N ILE A 120 -1.21 -1.60 11.84
CA ILE A 120 0.12 -2.03 11.37
C ILE A 120 1.21 -1.08 11.89
N ARG A 121 1.01 0.24 11.82
CA ARG A 121 1.97 1.23 12.32
C ARG A 121 2.17 1.15 13.82
N ASN A 122 1.12 0.83 14.56
CA ASN A 122 1.15 0.69 16.02
C ASN A 122 1.62 -0.71 16.49
N GLY A 123 2.08 -1.58 15.56
CA GLY A 123 2.62 -2.89 15.92
C GLY A 123 1.58 -3.90 16.42
N ALA A 124 0.31 -3.74 16.04
CA ALA A 124 -0.76 -4.65 16.49
C ALA A 124 -0.59 -6.09 16.00
N PHE A 125 0.19 -6.32 14.96
CA PHE A 125 0.41 -7.64 14.35
C PHE A 125 1.87 -8.06 14.48
N ILE A 126 2.12 -9.19 15.10
CA ILE A 126 3.48 -9.72 15.32
C ILE A 126 4.13 -10.05 13.96
N GLY A 127 5.34 -9.55 13.75
CA GLY A 127 6.13 -9.78 12.51
C GLY A 127 5.66 -8.97 11.30
N ILE A 128 4.59 -8.19 11.41
CA ILE A 128 4.03 -7.38 10.33
C ILE A 128 4.33 -5.89 10.57
N THR A 129 5.11 -5.30 9.69
CA THR A 129 5.49 -3.89 9.76
C THR A 129 5.19 -3.18 8.43
N PRO A 130 5.10 -1.82 8.42
CA PRO A 130 4.97 -1.08 7.16
C PRO A 130 6.09 -1.40 6.16
N LYS A 131 7.32 -1.66 6.64
CA LYS A 131 8.48 -1.95 5.81
C LYS A 131 8.41 -3.34 5.17
N SER A 132 7.90 -4.34 5.88
CA SER A 132 7.86 -5.74 5.42
C SER A 132 6.62 -6.09 4.61
N HIS A 133 5.45 -5.48 4.89
CA HIS A 133 4.17 -5.95 4.35
C HIS A 133 3.39 -4.90 3.55
N LEU A 134 3.78 -3.61 3.60
CA LEU A 134 3.12 -2.58 2.79
C LEU A 134 3.90 -2.29 1.51
N ARG A 135 3.18 -2.24 0.38
CA ARG A 135 3.73 -2.02 -0.97
C ARG A 135 4.76 -0.89 -1.04
N ARG A 136 4.50 0.25 -0.40
CA ARG A 136 5.40 1.42 -0.39
C ARG A 136 6.40 1.43 0.75
N ARG A 137 6.49 0.37 1.54
CA ARG A 137 7.40 0.28 2.71
C ARG A 137 7.36 1.52 3.62
N GLY A 138 6.21 2.21 3.69
CA GLY A 138 6.03 3.46 4.43
C GLY A 138 6.56 4.72 3.73
N LYS A 139 7.09 4.64 2.51
CA LYS A 139 7.62 5.80 1.75
C LYS A 139 6.53 6.55 0.99
N LYS A 140 6.72 7.88 0.82
CA LYS A 140 5.87 8.72 -0.06
C LYS A 140 6.24 8.50 -1.54
N LYS A 141 5.27 8.75 -2.44
CA LYS A 141 5.50 8.61 -3.90
C LYS A 141 6.29 9.82 -4.42
N TYR A 142 7.39 9.57 -5.14
CA TYR A 142 8.14 10.58 -5.89
C TYR A 142 8.08 10.27 -7.39
N ALA A 143 7.99 11.31 -8.23
CA ALA A 143 8.03 11.19 -9.68
C ALA A 143 9.48 11.24 -10.19
N HIS A 144 9.82 10.39 -11.18
CA HIS A 144 11.13 10.40 -11.83
C HIS A 144 10.95 10.42 -13.35
N ARG A 145 11.81 11.19 -14.06
CA ARG A 145 11.86 11.29 -15.52
C ARG A 145 13.13 10.63 -16.06
N SER A 146 13.03 9.89 -17.18
CA SER A 146 14.19 9.43 -17.97
C SER A 146 13.90 9.52 -19.46
N LYS A 147 14.95 9.71 -20.27
CA LYS A 147 14.92 9.86 -21.75
C LYS A 147 15.38 8.54 -22.38
N PHE A 148 14.83 8.08 -23.55
CA PHE A 148 15.60 7.47 -24.63
C PHE A 148 14.86 6.75 -25.77
N ASN A 149 15.48 6.73 -26.91
CA ASN A 149 15.58 6.04 -28.20
C ASN A 149 14.39 5.27 -28.79
N THR A 150 14.19 5.53 -30.06
CA THR A 150 13.01 5.21 -30.89
C THR A 150 13.27 3.98 -31.77
N ILE A 151 12.48 2.92 -31.57
CA ILE A 151 12.17 1.91 -32.60
C ILE A 151 11.26 2.59 -33.63
N GLN A 152 11.35 2.19 -34.90
CA GLN A 152 10.33 2.55 -35.89
C GLN A 152 9.21 1.49 -35.80
N PRO A 153 8.08 1.80 -35.16
CA PRO A 153 6.97 0.87 -35.03
C PRO A 153 6.25 0.67 -36.36
N GLU A 154 5.77 -0.55 -36.63
CA GLU A 154 4.84 -0.79 -37.74
C GLU A 154 3.44 -0.35 -37.37
N HIS A 155 3.02 -0.58 -36.13
CA HIS A 155 1.74 -0.17 -35.58
C HIS A 155 1.91 0.68 -34.32
N THR A 156 1.29 1.84 -34.36
CA THR A 156 1.24 2.74 -33.19
C THR A 156 0.05 2.42 -32.29
N ILE A 157 0.09 2.89 -31.06
CA ILE A 157 -1.02 2.71 -30.10
C ILE A 157 -2.33 3.33 -30.62
N HIS A 158 -2.25 4.32 -31.51
CA HIS A 158 -3.40 5.01 -32.09
C HIS A 158 -4.18 4.16 -33.10
N GLU A 159 -3.54 3.14 -33.67
CA GLU A 159 -4.16 2.17 -34.58
C GLU A 159 -4.81 1.00 -33.84
N ARG A 160 -4.69 0.98 -32.50
CA ARG A 160 -5.18 -0.10 -31.66
C ARG A 160 -6.72 -0.11 -31.64
N PRO A 161 -7.38 -1.25 -31.94
CA PRO A 161 -8.83 -1.38 -31.89
C PRO A 161 -9.43 -1.01 -30.54
N GLU A 162 -10.61 -0.43 -30.54
CA GLU A 162 -11.31 0.06 -29.35
C GLU A 162 -11.58 -1.05 -28.31
N CYS A 163 -11.83 -2.30 -28.76
CA CYS A 163 -11.99 -3.44 -27.86
C CYS A 163 -10.78 -3.73 -26.98
N ILE A 164 -9.55 -3.44 -27.49
CA ILE A 164 -8.32 -3.54 -26.71
C ILE A 164 -8.29 -2.41 -25.65
N GLU A 165 -8.69 -1.20 -26.05
CA GLU A 165 -8.71 -0.05 -25.13
C GLU A 165 -9.72 -0.27 -23.99
N LYS A 166 -10.91 -0.73 -24.33
CA LYS A 166 -11.97 -1.09 -23.39
C LYS A 166 -11.69 -2.37 -22.58
N ARG A 167 -10.64 -3.14 -22.97
CA ARG A 167 -10.22 -4.39 -22.28
C ARG A 167 -11.31 -5.46 -22.30
N GLU A 168 -11.98 -5.63 -23.41
CA GLU A 168 -13.13 -6.50 -23.55
C GLU A 168 -12.76 -7.96 -23.74
N ARG A 169 -11.56 -8.26 -24.31
CA ARG A 169 -11.10 -9.60 -24.61
C ARG A 169 -9.85 -10.00 -23.84
N PHE A 170 -9.61 -11.29 -23.73
CA PHE A 170 -8.37 -11.86 -23.22
C PHE A 170 -7.32 -11.96 -24.32
N GLY A 171 -6.04 -12.08 -23.92
CA GLY A 171 -4.95 -12.21 -24.87
C GLY A 171 -4.38 -10.89 -25.39
N ASP A 172 -4.88 -9.74 -24.91
CA ASP A 172 -4.26 -8.45 -25.16
C ASP A 172 -3.25 -8.14 -24.04
N TRP A 173 -1.97 -8.23 -24.35
CA TRP A 173 -0.89 -8.11 -23.38
C TRP A 173 -0.22 -6.74 -23.39
N GLU A 174 0.19 -6.26 -22.22
CA GLU A 174 1.13 -5.15 -22.07
C GLU A 174 2.49 -5.72 -21.65
N GLY A 175 3.54 -5.46 -22.41
CA GLY A 175 4.91 -5.89 -22.13
C GLY A 175 5.79 -4.75 -21.64
N ASP A 176 6.70 -5.05 -20.68
CA ASP A 176 7.69 -4.10 -20.17
C ASP A 176 8.90 -4.86 -19.58
N THR A 177 9.96 -4.14 -19.26
CA THR A 177 11.12 -4.70 -18.58
C THR A 177 11.36 -4.06 -17.21
N VAL A 178 11.76 -4.88 -16.25
CA VAL A 178 12.10 -4.43 -14.88
C VAL A 178 13.57 -4.64 -14.64
N CYS A 179 14.35 -3.57 -14.84
CA CYS A 179 15.80 -3.61 -14.71
C CYS A 179 16.27 -3.64 -13.25
N GLY A 180 17.25 -4.51 -12.94
CA GLY A 180 17.93 -4.59 -11.65
C GLY A 180 19.03 -3.55 -11.47
N GLY A 181 19.55 -3.02 -12.58
CA GLY A 181 20.69 -2.12 -12.66
C GLY A 181 21.70 -2.62 -13.68
N ARG A 182 22.75 -1.84 -13.92
CA ARG A 182 23.76 -2.17 -14.94
C ARG A 182 24.42 -3.53 -14.62
N GLY A 183 24.31 -4.48 -15.53
CA GLY A 183 24.88 -5.83 -15.42
C GLY A 183 24.22 -6.77 -14.40
N LYS A 184 23.08 -6.41 -13.82
CA LYS A 184 22.37 -7.19 -12.78
C LYS A 184 21.16 -7.97 -13.28
N GLY A 185 20.96 -8.09 -14.60
CA GLY A 185 19.79 -8.71 -15.16
C GLY A 185 18.47 -8.01 -14.83
N GLY A 186 17.36 -8.69 -15.02
CA GLY A 186 16.04 -8.15 -14.75
C GLY A 186 14.92 -9.12 -15.08
N LEU A 187 13.72 -8.59 -15.29
CA LEU A 187 12.53 -9.34 -15.65
C LEU A 187 11.91 -8.77 -16.93
N LEU A 188 11.46 -9.64 -17.82
CA LEU A 188 10.38 -9.34 -18.75
C LEU A 188 9.06 -9.49 -18.00
N THR A 189 8.18 -8.51 -18.08
CA THR A 189 6.85 -8.55 -17.49
C THR A 189 5.79 -8.44 -18.57
N LEU A 190 4.82 -9.32 -18.53
CA LEU A 190 3.70 -9.38 -19.45
C LEU A 190 2.42 -9.39 -18.63
N VAL A 191 1.51 -8.45 -18.88
CA VAL A 191 0.27 -8.34 -18.13
C VAL A 191 -0.90 -8.36 -19.10
N ASP A 192 -1.81 -9.32 -18.93
CA ASP A 192 -3.07 -9.33 -19.68
C ASP A 192 -3.94 -8.13 -19.28
N ARG A 193 -4.43 -7.40 -20.28
CA ARG A 193 -5.12 -6.13 -20.06
C ARG A 193 -6.48 -6.31 -19.38
N LYS A 194 -7.19 -7.40 -19.65
CA LYS A 194 -8.51 -7.70 -19.08
C LYS A 194 -8.40 -8.26 -17.68
N SER A 195 -7.71 -9.37 -17.52
CA SER A 195 -7.60 -10.08 -16.23
C SER A 195 -6.58 -9.47 -15.25
N ARG A 196 -5.65 -8.63 -15.73
CA ARG A 196 -4.50 -8.16 -14.95
C ARG A 196 -3.53 -9.27 -14.55
N PHE A 197 -3.64 -10.44 -15.19
CA PHE A 197 -2.77 -11.57 -14.94
C PHE A 197 -1.34 -11.25 -15.37
N LEU A 198 -0.39 -11.46 -14.47
CA LEU A 198 1.01 -11.18 -14.67
C LEU A 198 1.78 -12.45 -14.97
N ILE A 199 2.63 -12.40 -15.99
CA ILE A 199 3.73 -13.32 -16.22
C ILE A 199 5.03 -12.54 -16.07
N ALA A 200 6.04 -13.10 -15.38
CA ALA A 200 7.37 -12.52 -15.31
C ALA A 200 8.44 -13.55 -15.61
N VAL A 201 9.33 -13.22 -16.54
CA VAL A 201 10.42 -14.10 -16.97
C VAL A 201 11.76 -13.48 -16.59
N LEU A 202 12.61 -14.27 -15.94
CA LEU A 202 13.96 -13.82 -15.56
C LEU A 202 14.82 -13.62 -16.79
N LEU A 203 15.44 -12.45 -16.90
CA LEU A 203 16.34 -12.07 -17.98
C LEU A 203 17.77 -11.91 -17.45
N PRO A 204 18.75 -12.62 -18.00
CA PRO A 204 20.16 -12.41 -17.66
C PRO A 204 20.69 -11.07 -18.19
N ASN A 205 20.14 -10.59 -19.30
CA ASN A 205 20.46 -9.32 -19.93
C ASN A 205 19.25 -8.81 -20.73
N PHE A 206 19.34 -7.59 -21.29
CA PHE A 206 18.26 -6.93 -22.05
C PHE A 206 18.58 -6.84 -23.55
N ASN A 207 19.37 -7.76 -24.10
CA ASN A 207 19.52 -7.76 -25.55
C ASN A 207 18.23 -8.25 -26.24
N SER A 208 17.98 -7.77 -27.44
CA SER A 208 16.74 -8.03 -28.17
C SER A 208 16.49 -9.54 -28.43
N GLU A 209 17.56 -10.35 -28.56
CA GLU A 209 17.43 -11.80 -28.74
C GLU A 209 16.97 -12.49 -27.46
N THR A 210 17.54 -12.13 -26.31
CA THR A 210 17.13 -12.68 -25.01
C THR A 210 15.66 -12.36 -24.73
N VAL A 211 15.24 -11.12 -25.01
CA VAL A 211 13.86 -10.67 -24.82
C VAL A 211 12.92 -11.40 -25.79
N ARG A 212 13.31 -11.56 -27.07
CA ARG A 212 12.55 -12.32 -28.05
C ARG A 212 12.28 -13.76 -27.59
N ILE A 213 13.31 -14.47 -27.16
CA ILE A 213 13.18 -15.85 -26.65
C ILE A 213 12.25 -15.90 -25.42
N ALA A 214 12.39 -14.94 -24.51
CA ALA A 214 11.55 -14.87 -23.30
C ALA A 214 10.08 -14.60 -23.64
N MET A 215 9.79 -13.70 -24.62
CA MET A 215 8.46 -13.43 -25.14
C MET A 215 7.81 -14.70 -25.71
N LEU A 216 8.53 -15.40 -26.60
CA LEU A 216 8.03 -16.64 -27.20
C LEU A 216 7.75 -17.71 -26.14
N LYS A 217 8.68 -17.90 -25.20
CA LYS A 217 8.51 -18.89 -24.11
C LYS A 217 7.28 -18.58 -23.25
N ALA A 218 7.02 -17.31 -22.97
CA ALA A 218 5.91 -16.89 -22.12
C ALA A 218 4.55 -16.99 -22.81
N LEU A 219 4.46 -16.62 -24.10
CA LEU A 219 3.19 -16.38 -24.77
C LEU A 219 2.78 -17.48 -25.76
N ARG A 220 3.71 -18.32 -26.23
CA ARG A 220 3.43 -19.32 -27.29
C ARG A 220 2.22 -20.22 -27.04
N LYS A 221 1.94 -20.54 -25.77
CA LYS A 221 0.81 -21.40 -25.39
C LYS A 221 -0.48 -20.63 -25.08
N LEU A 222 -0.44 -19.30 -25.09
CA LEU A 222 -1.52 -18.43 -24.65
C LEU A 222 -2.25 -17.73 -25.81
N ASN A 223 -1.83 -18.01 -27.07
CA ASN A 223 -2.40 -17.42 -28.27
C ASN A 223 -2.67 -15.90 -28.13
N PRO A 224 -1.62 -15.08 -27.98
CA PRO A 224 -1.80 -13.65 -27.75
C PRO A 224 -2.47 -12.98 -28.96
N GLN A 225 -3.51 -12.17 -28.70
CA GLN A 225 -4.23 -11.43 -29.74
C GLN A 225 -3.50 -10.16 -30.12
N SER A 226 -2.93 -9.46 -29.13
CA SER A 226 -2.09 -8.29 -29.33
C SER A 226 -1.09 -8.11 -28.19
N ILE A 227 -0.01 -7.38 -28.49
CA ILE A 227 1.01 -7.03 -27.47
C ILE A 227 1.28 -5.54 -27.60
N THR A 228 1.19 -4.80 -26.50
CA THR A 228 1.55 -3.38 -26.44
C THR A 228 2.87 -3.19 -25.71
N LEU A 229 3.86 -2.57 -26.36
CA LEU A 229 5.22 -2.36 -25.86
C LEU A 229 5.56 -0.87 -25.78
N ASP A 230 6.68 -0.54 -25.14
CA ASP A 230 7.33 0.76 -25.33
C ASP A 230 8.38 0.68 -26.45
N ASN A 231 8.97 1.84 -26.74
CA ASN A 231 10.01 1.97 -27.78
C ASN A 231 11.42 1.60 -27.24
N GLY A 232 11.53 0.66 -26.30
CA GLY A 232 12.80 0.20 -25.75
C GLY A 232 13.61 -0.62 -26.77
N ALA A 233 14.91 -0.37 -26.87
CA ALA A 233 15.79 -1.09 -27.81
C ALA A 233 15.80 -2.63 -27.60
N GLU A 234 15.44 -3.09 -26.42
CA GLU A 234 15.28 -4.51 -26.09
C GLU A 234 14.17 -5.20 -26.89
N PHE A 235 13.20 -4.44 -27.41
CA PHE A 235 12.13 -4.95 -28.25
C PHE A 235 12.42 -4.81 -29.75
N ALA A 236 13.64 -4.50 -30.16
CA ALA A 236 14.00 -4.27 -31.58
C ALA A 236 13.71 -5.48 -32.52
N LYS A 237 13.65 -6.71 -31.96
CA LYS A 237 13.27 -7.93 -32.69
C LYS A 237 11.77 -8.26 -32.66
N PHE A 238 10.92 -7.24 -32.50
CA PHE A 238 9.47 -7.43 -32.37
C PHE A 238 8.84 -8.13 -33.58
N ARG A 239 9.28 -7.87 -34.80
CA ARG A 239 8.77 -8.51 -36.02
C ARG A 239 8.91 -10.03 -35.99
N GLU A 240 10.04 -10.52 -35.45
CA GLU A 240 10.30 -11.95 -35.38
C GLU A 240 9.34 -12.67 -34.41
N PHE A 241 9.06 -12.10 -33.23
CA PHE A 241 8.10 -12.73 -32.32
C PHE A 241 6.63 -12.43 -32.68
N GLU A 242 6.34 -11.32 -33.35
CA GLU A 242 5.04 -10.98 -33.92
C GLU A 242 4.60 -12.05 -34.91
N GLN A 243 5.48 -12.39 -35.88
CA GLN A 243 5.23 -13.45 -36.87
C GLN A 243 5.11 -14.83 -36.19
N GLN A 244 6.02 -15.19 -35.27
CA GLN A 244 6.03 -16.50 -34.63
C GLN A 244 4.86 -16.73 -33.67
N LEU A 245 4.32 -15.69 -33.08
CA LEU A 245 3.14 -15.73 -32.21
C LEU A 245 1.81 -15.50 -32.95
N ASN A 246 1.88 -15.15 -34.25
CA ASN A 246 0.73 -14.73 -35.05
C ASN A 246 -0.12 -13.68 -34.33
N THR A 247 0.51 -12.59 -33.89
CA THR A 247 -0.07 -11.52 -33.08
C THR A 247 0.27 -10.17 -33.69
N ILE A 248 -0.35 -9.09 -33.22
CA ILE A 248 -0.04 -7.70 -33.64
C ILE A 248 0.65 -6.98 -32.49
N VAL A 249 1.78 -6.32 -32.78
CA VAL A 249 2.53 -5.55 -31.79
C VAL A 249 2.27 -4.05 -31.98
N TYR A 250 1.70 -3.42 -30.97
CA TYR A 250 1.49 -1.98 -30.88
C TYR A 250 2.55 -1.31 -30.02
N PHE A 251 2.98 -0.13 -30.40
CA PHE A 251 3.95 0.67 -29.62
C PHE A 251 3.30 1.91 -29.04
N ALA A 252 3.55 2.12 -27.76
CA ALA A 252 3.16 3.35 -27.07
C ALA A 252 3.99 4.54 -27.55
N ASP A 253 3.42 5.75 -27.45
CA ASP A 253 4.16 6.97 -27.75
C ASP A 253 5.37 7.15 -26.85
N PRO A 254 6.45 7.72 -27.35
CA PRO A 254 7.60 8.07 -26.52
C PRO A 254 7.18 8.94 -25.32
N HIS A 255 7.68 8.61 -24.14
CA HIS A 255 7.42 9.32 -22.89
C HIS A 255 5.95 9.35 -22.41
N SER A 256 5.11 8.41 -22.87
CA SER A 256 3.69 8.34 -22.54
C SER A 256 3.34 7.14 -21.64
N PRO A 257 3.84 7.08 -20.38
CA PRO A 257 3.61 5.93 -19.48
C PRO A 257 2.13 5.71 -19.15
N TRP A 258 1.30 6.78 -19.23
CA TRP A 258 -0.15 6.66 -19.01
C TRP A 258 -0.87 5.79 -20.04
N GLN A 259 -0.27 5.54 -21.20
CA GLN A 259 -0.82 4.63 -22.21
C GLN A 259 -0.68 3.15 -21.85
N ARG A 260 0.20 2.82 -20.87
CA ARG A 260 0.42 1.47 -20.33
C ARG A 260 0.25 1.42 -18.81
N PRO A 261 -0.90 1.85 -18.28
CA PRO A 261 -1.12 2.00 -16.83
C PRO A 261 -1.10 0.67 -16.09
N THR A 262 -1.40 -0.46 -16.77
CA THR A 262 -1.40 -1.79 -16.17
C THR A 262 0.01 -2.22 -15.82
N ASN A 263 0.97 -2.02 -16.73
CA ASN A 263 2.38 -2.32 -16.48
C ASN A 263 2.96 -1.46 -15.35
N GLU A 264 2.75 -0.15 -15.37
CA GLU A 264 3.26 0.73 -14.31
C GLU A 264 2.78 0.26 -12.93
N SER A 265 1.48 -0.01 -12.81
CA SER A 265 0.88 -0.50 -11.56
C SER A 265 1.45 -1.86 -11.13
N THR A 266 1.70 -2.76 -12.07
CA THR A 266 2.18 -4.12 -11.80
C THR A 266 3.67 -4.13 -11.49
N ASN A 267 4.47 -3.37 -12.24
CA ASN A 267 5.90 -3.21 -11.97
C ASN A 267 6.16 -2.56 -10.60
N ASP A 268 5.33 -1.62 -10.17
CA ASP A 268 5.37 -1.08 -8.81
C ASP A 268 5.12 -2.18 -7.74
N GLN A 269 4.28 -3.20 -8.04
CA GLN A 269 4.06 -4.32 -7.12
C GLN A 269 5.25 -5.27 -7.10
N LEU A 270 5.84 -5.56 -8.28
CA LEU A 270 7.08 -6.34 -8.38
C LEU A 270 8.24 -5.65 -7.64
N ARG A 271 8.30 -4.31 -7.65
CA ARG A 271 9.31 -3.54 -6.92
C ARG A 271 9.20 -3.64 -5.39
N PHE A 272 8.12 -4.18 -4.87
CA PHE A 272 8.06 -4.58 -3.46
C PHE A 272 8.97 -5.77 -3.17
N TRP A 273 9.00 -6.75 -4.07
CA TRP A 273 9.81 -7.96 -3.97
C TRP A 273 11.24 -7.72 -4.46
N PHE A 274 11.37 -7.01 -5.57
CA PHE A 274 12.62 -6.72 -6.28
C PHE A 274 12.85 -5.20 -6.34
N PRO A 275 13.42 -4.58 -5.29
CA PRO A 275 13.64 -3.13 -5.23
C PRO A 275 14.55 -2.64 -6.36
N LYS A 276 14.55 -1.32 -6.62
CA LYS A 276 15.51 -0.72 -7.55
C LYS A 276 16.94 -1.06 -7.14
N GLY A 277 17.75 -1.49 -8.10
CA GLY A 277 19.13 -1.92 -7.85
C GLY A 277 19.29 -3.36 -7.38
N PHE A 278 18.19 -4.12 -7.28
CA PHE A 278 18.20 -5.55 -6.96
C PHE A 278 19.04 -6.35 -7.97
N ASP A 279 19.78 -7.33 -7.50
CA ASP A 279 20.59 -8.21 -8.37
C ASP A 279 19.79 -9.45 -8.75
N PHE A 280 19.25 -9.48 -9.97
CA PHE A 280 18.44 -10.59 -10.47
C PHE A 280 19.26 -11.86 -10.78
N ARG A 281 20.58 -11.78 -10.78
CA ARG A 281 21.45 -12.98 -10.91
C ARG A 281 21.43 -13.83 -9.65
N SER A 282 21.02 -13.27 -8.51
CA SER A 282 20.93 -13.96 -7.22
C SER A 282 19.63 -14.71 -6.98
N VAL A 283 18.68 -14.69 -7.94
CA VAL A 283 17.39 -15.35 -7.82
C VAL A 283 17.12 -16.30 -8.96
N THR A 284 16.30 -17.30 -8.67
CA THR A 284 15.82 -18.30 -9.62
C THR A 284 14.46 -17.91 -10.20
N GLN A 285 14.08 -18.48 -11.34
CA GLN A 285 12.73 -18.29 -11.89
C GLN A 285 11.64 -18.72 -10.88
N LYS A 286 11.85 -19.80 -10.11
CA LYS A 286 10.90 -20.24 -9.06
C LYS A 286 10.63 -19.20 -8.00
N GLU A 287 11.62 -18.39 -7.62
CA GLU A 287 11.44 -17.29 -6.66
C GLU A 287 10.68 -16.12 -7.28
N VAL A 288 10.92 -15.84 -8.57
CA VAL A 288 10.12 -14.87 -9.33
C VAL A 288 8.66 -15.34 -9.41
N ASP A 289 8.43 -16.63 -9.74
CA ASP A 289 7.09 -17.20 -9.85
C ASP A 289 6.31 -17.13 -8.52
N ARG A 290 6.98 -17.31 -7.38
CA ARG A 290 6.36 -17.11 -6.05
C ARG A 290 5.89 -15.67 -5.85
N ALA A 291 6.71 -14.68 -6.21
CA ALA A 291 6.31 -13.27 -6.13
C ALA A 291 5.14 -12.96 -7.06
N VAL A 292 5.17 -13.50 -8.28
CA VAL A 292 4.09 -13.41 -9.28
C VAL A 292 2.80 -14.04 -8.75
N ALA A 293 2.88 -15.22 -8.12
CA ALA A 293 1.74 -15.88 -7.52
C ALA A 293 1.06 -15.02 -6.44
N PHE A 294 1.82 -14.34 -5.57
CA PHE A 294 1.25 -13.39 -4.59
C PHE A 294 0.54 -12.21 -5.27
N ILE A 295 1.06 -11.73 -6.40
CA ILE A 295 0.46 -10.62 -7.15
C ILE A 295 -0.82 -11.08 -7.85
N ASN A 296 -0.82 -12.27 -8.47
CA ASN A 296 -1.96 -12.82 -9.20
C ASN A 296 -3.09 -13.30 -8.28
N ASN A 297 -2.79 -13.71 -7.06
CA ASN A 297 -3.78 -14.12 -6.05
C ASN A 297 -4.25 -12.97 -5.15
N ARG A 298 -4.00 -11.72 -5.55
CA ARG A 298 -4.43 -10.55 -4.78
C ARG A 298 -5.66 -9.92 -5.40
N PRO A 299 -6.78 -9.74 -4.65
CA PRO A 299 -8.00 -9.13 -5.16
C PRO A 299 -7.78 -7.73 -5.72
N ARG A 300 -8.44 -7.42 -6.84
CA ARG A 300 -8.36 -6.13 -7.52
C ARG A 300 -9.71 -5.45 -7.54
N LYS A 301 -9.76 -4.17 -7.14
CA LYS A 301 -10.98 -3.38 -7.22
C LYS A 301 -11.54 -3.32 -8.65
N CYS A 302 -10.67 -3.16 -9.66
CA CYS A 302 -11.06 -3.11 -11.07
C CYS A 302 -11.57 -4.44 -11.65
N LEU A 303 -11.49 -5.53 -10.89
CA LEU A 303 -12.01 -6.85 -11.24
C LEU A 303 -13.19 -7.26 -10.34
N GLY A 304 -13.85 -6.30 -9.68
CA GLY A 304 -14.94 -6.60 -8.75
C GLY A 304 -14.48 -7.41 -7.53
N ASP A 305 -13.28 -7.13 -7.04
CA ASP A 305 -12.61 -7.82 -5.93
C ASP A 305 -12.21 -9.29 -6.20
N LYS A 306 -12.31 -9.75 -7.46
CA LYS A 306 -11.71 -11.00 -7.90
C LYS A 306 -10.20 -10.85 -8.05
N THR A 307 -9.49 -11.96 -7.99
CA THR A 307 -8.05 -12.02 -8.24
C THR A 307 -7.77 -12.11 -9.75
N PRO A 308 -6.61 -11.63 -10.24
CA PRO A 308 -6.18 -11.86 -11.61
C PRO A 308 -6.18 -13.34 -12.01
N TYR A 309 -5.79 -14.22 -11.09
CA TYR A 309 -5.78 -15.66 -11.31
C TYR A 309 -7.20 -16.22 -11.53
N GLU A 310 -8.15 -15.87 -10.67
CA GLU A 310 -9.56 -16.29 -10.82
C GLU A 310 -10.14 -15.81 -12.16
N VAL A 311 -9.89 -14.56 -12.56
CA VAL A 311 -10.43 -14.02 -13.81
C VAL A 311 -9.77 -14.64 -15.03
N PHE A 312 -8.47 -14.98 -14.98
CA PHE A 312 -7.74 -15.55 -16.11
C PHE A 312 -7.99 -17.04 -16.29
N CYS A 313 -8.15 -17.81 -15.21
CA CYS A 313 -8.34 -19.27 -15.26
C CYS A 313 -9.82 -19.70 -15.34
N CYS A 314 -10.79 -18.83 -15.09
CA CYS A 314 -12.23 -19.13 -15.23
C CYS A 314 -12.76 -18.86 -16.64
N THR A 315 -11.86 -18.76 -17.63
CA THR A 315 -12.18 -18.61 -19.06
C THR A 315 -11.82 -19.88 -19.80
#